data_294a59e1cd95ed2fe94c0ea97e8ccf0a
#
_entry.id   294a59e1cd95ed2fe94c0ea97e8ccf0a
#
_cell.length_a   1.000
_cell.length_b   1.000
_cell.length_c   1.000
_cell.angle_alpha   90.00
_cell.angle_beta   90.00
_cell.angle_gamma   90.00
#
_symmetry.space_group_name_H-M   'P 1'
#
loop_
_entity.id
_entity.type
_entity.pdbx_description
1 polymer ?
#
loop_
_entity_poly.entity_id
_entity_poly.type
_entity_poly.pdbx_seq_one_letter_code
_entity_poly.pdbx_strand_id
1 'polypeptide(L)'
;FVGDFRVVVLEKHEDYLLVFCVNEGLEQKVRLRSTTDDKNDFTALLPFLEKDSNLNLVDTRWVDEALEPTLIVLEPDYLIPVTTVANCFQATGVCSQYDVVNRLQPVPVTSAILLGHLAGQMLDEELHGYESSYPDTARRFFAQNAVQCYTCAELASNEGRRDFHINAQSQQLHLRSMVQHQLRNDLHLNALSDVLLEPTFFCELLGLQGRMDLLSRDFTTVIEQKSGKMDEWTRRAQLSHNIQLQLYRAILHFNHKVRFNDMRAYLLYSKYSPEHGLMRIETIMDYLREALQIRNEIVARELLFSTEGIADYLDHFDIDSFTDGRASKLWSSYKRPALESFIGVYRQSSESARSYFNRFHRFLSLERRLGMVGNQQRECSGFASAWNATF
;
A
#
# COMPACT_ATOMS: atom_id res chain seq x y z
N PHE A 1 -3.81 -25.35 19.14
CA PHE A 1 -4.87 -24.71 18.34
C PHE A 1 -4.29 -23.49 17.63
N VAL A 2 -4.53 -23.34 16.37
CA VAL A 2 -4.11 -22.18 15.56
C VAL A 2 -5.35 -21.70 14.84
N GLY A 3 -5.61 -20.39 14.87
CA GLY A 3 -6.77 -19.81 14.20
C GLY A 3 -6.71 -18.30 14.14
N ASP A 4 -7.69 -17.74 13.44
CA ASP A 4 -7.90 -16.30 13.33
C ASP A 4 -9.11 -15.90 14.18
N PHE A 5 -8.99 -14.80 14.92
CA PHE A 5 -10.05 -14.34 15.82
C PHE A 5 -10.36 -12.87 15.56
N ARG A 6 -11.66 -12.57 15.51
CA ARG A 6 -12.15 -11.21 15.65
C ARG A 6 -12.42 -10.93 17.11
N VAL A 7 -11.82 -9.89 17.66
CA VAL A 7 -11.94 -9.56 19.07
C VAL A 7 -12.22 -8.07 19.29
N VAL A 8 -12.84 -7.77 20.42
CA VAL A 8 -13.07 -6.41 20.90
C VAL A 8 -12.31 -6.22 22.20
N VAL A 9 -11.56 -5.14 22.33
CA VAL A 9 -10.76 -4.82 23.52
C VAL A 9 -11.70 -4.43 24.66
N LEU A 10 -11.62 -5.13 25.78
CA LEU A 10 -12.33 -4.81 27.01
C LEU A 10 -11.47 -3.98 27.96
N GLU A 11 -10.23 -4.45 28.18
CA GLU A 11 -9.24 -3.80 29.04
C GLU A 11 -7.83 -3.93 28.43
N LYS A 12 -7.00 -2.92 28.67
CA LYS A 12 -5.59 -2.95 28.30
C LYS A 12 -4.70 -2.91 29.51
N HIS A 13 -3.69 -3.78 29.51
CA HIS A 13 -2.62 -3.88 30.50
C HIS A 13 -1.26 -3.73 29.81
N GLU A 14 -0.20 -3.62 30.58
CA GLU A 14 1.14 -3.37 30.03
C GLU A 14 1.62 -4.49 29.08
N ASP A 15 1.33 -5.75 29.42
CA ASP A 15 1.82 -6.94 28.68
C ASP A 15 0.71 -7.73 27.99
N TYR A 16 -0.56 -7.42 28.22
CA TYR A 16 -1.69 -8.16 27.68
C TYR A 16 -2.94 -7.31 27.51
N LEU A 17 -3.86 -7.83 26.72
CA LEU A 17 -5.22 -7.31 26.59
C LEU A 17 -6.21 -8.33 27.15
N LEU A 18 -7.27 -7.85 27.80
CA LEU A 18 -8.49 -8.62 27.99
C LEU A 18 -9.42 -8.29 26.82
N VAL A 19 -9.87 -9.29 26.09
CA VAL A 19 -10.67 -9.12 24.89
C VAL A 19 -11.91 -10.02 24.90
N PHE A 20 -12.94 -9.61 24.19
CA PHE A 20 -14.10 -10.43 23.89
C PHE A 20 -13.94 -11.03 22.50
N CYS A 21 -13.88 -12.35 22.39
CA CYS A 21 -13.83 -13.06 21.11
C CYS A 21 -15.23 -13.12 20.51
N VAL A 22 -15.45 -12.40 19.41
CA VAL A 22 -16.78 -12.21 18.83
C VAL A 22 -17.41 -13.54 18.36
N ASN A 23 -16.64 -14.42 17.75
CA ASN A 23 -17.12 -15.70 17.22
C ASN A 23 -17.37 -16.75 18.28
N GLU A 24 -16.65 -16.69 19.39
CA GLU A 24 -16.73 -17.69 20.47
C GLU A 24 -17.63 -17.24 21.61
N GLY A 25 -17.92 -15.94 21.72
CA GLY A 25 -18.73 -15.36 22.77
C GLY A 25 -18.08 -15.42 24.17
N LEU A 26 -16.74 -15.47 24.22
CA LEU A 26 -15.97 -15.65 25.45
C LEU A 26 -14.93 -14.54 25.62
N GLU A 27 -14.65 -14.19 26.86
CA GLU A 27 -13.52 -13.33 27.21
C GLU A 27 -12.23 -14.13 27.22
N GLN A 28 -11.19 -13.54 26.64
CA GLN A 28 -9.87 -14.16 26.52
C GLN A 28 -8.75 -13.16 26.80
N LYS A 29 -7.62 -13.69 27.27
CA LYS A 29 -6.38 -12.95 27.45
C LYS A 29 -5.54 -13.04 26.17
N VAL A 30 -5.07 -11.91 25.66
CA VAL A 30 -4.16 -11.83 24.51
C VAL A 30 -2.82 -11.28 24.99
N ARG A 31 -1.74 -12.02 24.80
CA ARG A 31 -0.40 -11.51 25.05
C ARG A 31 0.06 -10.58 23.95
N LEU A 32 0.64 -9.45 24.33
CA LEU A 32 1.24 -8.49 23.41
C LEU A 32 2.69 -8.83 23.08
N ARG A 33 3.36 -9.60 23.93
CA ARG A 33 4.68 -10.18 23.66
C ARG A 33 4.59 -11.68 23.65
N SER A 34 5.01 -12.30 22.54
CA SER A 34 5.05 -13.75 22.46
C SER A 34 6.14 -14.32 23.38
N THR A 35 5.86 -15.46 23.98
CA THR A 35 6.84 -16.24 24.77
C THR A 35 7.67 -17.16 23.89
N THR A 36 7.28 -17.34 22.64
CA THR A 36 7.88 -18.31 21.70
C THR A 36 8.56 -17.67 20.49
N ASP A 37 8.29 -16.41 20.20
CA ASP A 37 8.90 -15.67 19.08
C ASP A 37 9.11 -14.19 19.46
N ASP A 38 10.35 -13.81 19.73
CA ASP A 38 10.74 -12.44 20.13
C ASP A 38 10.36 -11.36 19.09
N LYS A 39 10.08 -11.76 17.86
CA LYS A 39 9.63 -10.83 16.80
C LYS A 39 8.16 -10.43 16.91
N ASN A 40 7.37 -11.16 17.70
CA ASN A 40 5.96 -10.87 17.93
C ASN A 40 5.81 -10.02 19.19
N ASP A 41 6.19 -8.76 19.11
CA ASP A 41 5.96 -7.73 20.13
C ASP A 41 5.02 -6.65 19.57
N PHE A 42 3.83 -6.58 20.15
CA PHE A 42 2.76 -5.65 19.76
C PHE A 42 2.52 -4.55 20.80
N THR A 43 3.41 -4.38 21.77
CA THR A 43 3.27 -3.35 22.82
C THR A 43 3.23 -1.93 22.27
N ALA A 44 3.81 -1.71 21.08
CA ALA A 44 3.73 -0.44 20.37
C ALA A 44 2.29 -0.02 19.96
N LEU A 45 1.32 -0.96 19.96
CA LEU A 45 -0.09 -0.66 19.73
C LEU A 45 -0.81 -0.09 20.96
N LEU A 46 -0.30 -0.32 22.18
CA LEU A 46 -0.97 0.08 23.43
C LEU A 46 -1.43 1.54 23.47
N PRO A 47 -0.65 2.53 22.99
CA PRO A 47 -1.09 3.92 22.98
C PRO A 47 -2.31 4.18 22.11
N PHE A 48 -2.55 3.33 21.11
CA PHE A 48 -3.61 3.50 20.11
C PHE A 48 -4.86 2.66 20.42
N LEU A 49 -4.78 1.75 21.39
CA LEU A 49 -5.91 0.90 21.77
C LEU A 49 -6.76 1.60 22.83
N GLU A 50 -8.06 1.53 22.64
CA GLU A 50 -9.06 1.98 23.59
C GLU A 50 -10.03 0.84 23.87
N LYS A 51 -10.86 1.01 24.89
CA LYS A 51 -12.00 0.12 25.11
C LYS A 51 -12.88 0.15 23.86
N ASP A 52 -13.38 -1.01 23.46
CA ASP A 52 -14.19 -1.24 22.26
C ASP A 52 -13.43 -1.15 20.94
N SER A 53 -12.08 -1.01 20.93
CA SER A 53 -11.27 -1.18 19.72
C SER A 53 -11.44 -2.59 19.16
N ASN A 54 -11.64 -2.68 17.83
CA ASN A 54 -11.74 -3.95 17.13
C ASN A 54 -10.35 -4.42 16.66
N LEU A 55 -10.05 -5.69 16.86
CA LEU A 55 -8.82 -6.30 16.39
C LEU A 55 -9.10 -7.60 15.63
N ASN A 56 -8.29 -7.89 14.62
CA ASN A 56 -8.10 -9.25 14.15
C ASN A 56 -6.78 -9.79 14.71
N LEU A 57 -6.86 -10.96 15.32
CA LEU A 57 -5.71 -11.76 15.72
C LEU A 57 -5.51 -12.84 14.68
N VAL A 58 -4.34 -12.86 14.04
CA VAL A 58 -4.08 -13.71 12.89
C VAL A 58 -3.04 -14.78 13.24
N ASP A 59 -3.25 -16.00 12.76
CA ASP A 59 -2.40 -17.17 13.04
C ASP A 59 -2.09 -17.29 14.54
N THR A 60 -3.14 -17.29 15.35
CA THR A 60 -3.07 -17.22 16.80
C THR A 60 -2.93 -18.60 17.42
N ARG A 61 -2.02 -18.73 18.37
CA ARG A 61 -1.80 -19.95 19.15
C ARG A 61 -2.30 -19.76 20.57
N TRP A 62 -2.71 -20.86 21.19
CA TRP A 62 -3.03 -20.89 22.61
C TRP A 62 -1.80 -21.35 23.39
N VAL A 63 -1.27 -20.49 24.24
CA VAL A 63 -0.05 -20.73 25.03
C VAL A 63 -0.28 -20.27 26.47
N ASP A 64 -0.12 -21.15 27.45
CA ASP A 64 -0.23 -20.86 28.91
C ASP A 64 -1.42 -19.94 29.23
N GLU A 65 -2.62 -20.42 28.91
CA GLU A 65 -3.90 -19.75 29.19
C GLU A 65 -4.07 -18.35 28.52
N ALA A 66 -3.34 -18.07 27.44
CA ALA A 66 -3.48 -16.83 26.68
C ALA A 66 -3.36 -17.08 25.19
N LEU A 67 -3.96 -16.21 24.40
CA LEU A 67 -3.81 -16.14 22.95
C LEU A 67 -2.51 -15.40 22.61
N GLU A 68 -1.67 -16.02 21.77
CA GLU A 68 -0.47 -15.40 21.19
C GLU A 68 -0.63 -15.32 19.65
N PRO A 69 -0.98 -14.14 19.12
CA PRO A 69 -1.12 -13.95 17.67
C PRO A 69 0.25 -13.79 16.99
N THR A 70 0.33 -14.21 15.73
CA THR A 70 1.48 -13.89 14.87
C THR A 70 1.37 -12.47 14.30
N LEU A 71 0.14 -11.97 14.09
CA LEU A 71 -0.14 -10.62 13.62
C LEU A 71 -1.36 -10.07 14.38
N ILE A 72 -1.34 -8.77 14.65
CA ILE A 72 -2.51 -8.02 15.16
C ILE A 72 -2.86 -6.94 14.16
N VAL A 73 -4.14 -6.85 13.78
CA VAL A 73 -4.67 -5.85 12.85
C VAL A 73 -5.69 -4.98 13.58
N LEU A 74 -5.36 -3.70 13.74
CA LEU A 74 -6.21 -2.69 14.39
C LEU A 74 -7.30 -2.23 13.44
N GLU A 75 -8.56 -2.19 13.91
CA GLU A 75 -9.73 -1.75 13.14
C GLU A 75 -9.69 -2.29 11.70
N PRO A 76 -9.77 -3.62 11.53
CA PRO A 76 -9.54 -4.26 10.24
C PRO A 76 -10.56 -3.87 9.17
N ASP A 77 -11.73 -3.37 9.56
CA ASP A 77 -12.75 -2.88 8.64
C ASP A 77 -12.35 -1.55 7.98
N TYR A 78 -11.36 -0.86 8.54
CA TYR A 78 -10.76 0.30 7.89
C TYR A 78 -9.71 -0.17 6.87
N LEU A 79 -10.15 -0.37 5.63
CA LEU A 79 -9.30 -0.91 4.57
C LEU A 79 -8.29 0.12 4.07
N ILE A 80 -6.99 -0.19 4.19
CA ILE A 80 -5.91 0.65 3.70
C ILE A 80 -5.41 0.11 2.34
N PRO A 81 -5.23 0.99 1.32
CA PRO A 81 -4.62 0.57 0.06
C PRO A 81 -3.19 0.04 0.27
N VAL A 82 -2.87 -1.08 -0.36
CA VAL A 82 -1.52 -1.68 -0.33
C VAL A 82 -0.45 -0.66 -0.71
N THR A 83 -0.71 0.16 -1.73
CA THR A 83 0.23 1.20 -2.18
C THR A 83 0.47 2.29 -1.12
N THR A 84 -0.54 2.61 -0.31
CA THR A 84 -0.38 3.57 0.79
C THR A 84 0.62 3.05 1.82
N VAL A 85 0.48 1.79 2.23
CA VAL A 85 1.42 1.14 3.16
C VAL A 85 2.81 1.07 2.54
N ALA A 86 2.91 0.58 1.29
CA ALA A 86 4.18 0.42 0.59
C ALA A 86 4.94 1.74 0.44
N ASN A 87 4.25 2.85 0.20
CA ASN A 87 4.87 4.18 0.07
C ASN A 87 5.48 4.72 1.36
N CYS A 88 5.20 4.11 2.50
CA CYS A 88 5.85 4.42 3.78
C CYS A 88 7.28 3.84 3.89
N PHE A 89 7.66 2.93 2.99
CA PHE A 89 8.96 2.27 2.93
C PHE A 89 9.87 2.99 1.93
N GLN A 90 10.65 3.92 2.43
CA GLN A 90 11.53 4.74 1.61
C GLN A 90 13.01 4.32 1.75
N ALA A 91 13.84 4.70 0.79
CA ALA A 91 15.27 4.44 0.85
C ALA A 91 15.96 5.10 2.06
N THR A 92 15.36 6.15 2.62
CA THR A 92 15.87 6.91 3.78
C THR A 92 15.37 6.39 5.12
N GLY A 93 14.41 5.47 5.14
CA GLY A 93 13.80 4.92 6.35
C GLY A 93 12.35 4.50 6.13
N VAL A 94 11.80 3.82 7.12
CA VAL A 94 10.40 3.41 7.16
C VAL A 94 9.64 4.32 8.12
N CYS A 95 8.58 4.96 7.64
CA CYS A 95 7.81 5.89 8.47
C CYS A 95 6.35 5.99 8.00
N SER A 96 5.42 5.64 8.86
CA SER A 96 3.97 5.70 8.58
C SER A 96 3.46 7.13 8.31
N GLN A 97 4.19 8.15 8.75
CA GLN A 97 3.81 9.55 8.55
C GLN A 97 3.91 10.00 7.08
N TYR A 98 4.62 9.24 6.22
CA TYR A 98 4.58 9.50 4.77
C TYR A 98 3.17 9.45 4.19
N ASP A 99 2.25 8.67 4.78
CA ASP A 99 0.84 8.69 4.38
C ASP A 99 0.23 10.09 4.51
N VAL A 100 0.44 10.77 5.63
CA VAL A 100 -0.07 12.14 5.86
C VAL A 100 0.54 13.12 4.87
N VAL A 101 1.87 13.08 4.70
CA VAL A 101 2.58 13.97 3.78
C VAL A 101 2.07 13.78 2.35
N ASN A 102 1.97 12.53 1.89
CA ASN A 102 1.51 12.21 0.53
C ASN A 102 0.06 12.65 0.27
N ARG A 103 -0.81 12.58 1.28
CA ARG A 103 -2.22 13.02 1.14
C ARG A 103 -2.41 14.53 1.16
N LEU A 104 -1.58 15.25 1.88
CA LEU A 104 -1.70 16.71 2.03
C LEU A 104 -0.88 17.49 0.98
N GLN A 105 0.03 16.82 0.29
CA GLN A 105 0.77 17.46 -0.80
C GLN A 105 -0.02 17.37 -2.11
N PRO A 106 -0.04 18.43 -2.93
CA PRO A 106 -0.56 18.33 -4.28
C PRO A 106 0.33 17.39 -5.10
N VAL A 107 -0.30 16.50 -5.86
CA VAL A 107 0.40 15.60 -6.79
C VAL A 107 0.34 16.21 -8.18
N PRO A 108 1.41 16.88 -8.65
CA PRO A 108 1.44 17.41 -10.02
C PRO A 108 1.45 16.24 -11.01
N VAL A 109 0.81 16.44 -12.16
CA VAL A 109 0.93 15.50 -13.27
C VAL A 109 2.33 15.63 -13.85
N THR A 110 3.12 14.56 -13.76
CA THR A 110 4.48 14.49 -14.30
C THR A 110 4.57 13.56 -15.50
N SER A 111 5.57 13.74 -16.33
CA SER A 111 5.87 12.83 -17.45
C SER A 111 6.09 11.39 -16.98
N ALA A 112 6.65 11.20 -15.79
CA ALA A 112 6.85 9.88 -15.19
C ALA A 112 5.52 9.17 -14.88
N ILE A 113 4.52 9.90 -14.33
CA ILE A 113 3.18 9.36 -14.06
C ILE A 113 2.49 8.98 -15.38
N LEU A 114 2.54 9.87 -16.37
CA LEU A 114 1.96 9.62 -17.70
C LEU A 114 2.64 8.43 -18.38
N LEU A 115 3.95 8.31 -18.26
CA LEU A 115 4.70 7.16 -18.80
C LEU A 115 4.29 5.84 -18.10
N GLY A 116 4.00 5.89 -16.80
CA GLY A 116 3.45 4.75 -16.06
C GLY A 116 2.11 4.29 -16.61
N HIS A 117 1.18 5.21 -16.81
CA HIS A 117 -0.13 4.90 -17.39
C HIS A 117 -0.01 4.36 -18.84
N LEU A 118 0.85 4.98 -19.66
CA LEU A 118 1.09 4.51 -21.03
C LEU A 118 1.74 3.13 -21.05
N ALA A 119 2.67 2.85 -20.16
CA ALA A 119 3.31 1.53 -20.04
C ALA A 119 2.32 0.44 -19.60
N GLY A 120 1.39 0.75 -18.69
CA GLY A 120 0.28 -0.15 -18.35
C GLY A 120 -0.61 -0.45 -19.57
N GLN A 121 -1.03 0.57 -20.31
CA GLN A 121 -1.79 0.38 -21.54
C GLN A 121 -1.02 -0.48 -22.58
N MET A 122 0.29 -0.27 -22.73
CA MET A 122 1.12 -1.08 -23.62
C MET A 122 1.19 -2.54 -23.20
N LEU A 123 1.32 -2.81 -21.88
CA LEU A 123 1.30 -4.17 -21.36
C LEU A 123 -0.03 -4.86 -21.64
N ASP A 124 -1.14 -4.18 -21.43
CA ASP A 124 -2.48 -4.69 -21.71
C ASP A 124 -2.66 -4.99 -23.21
N GLU A 125 -2.21 -4.11 -24.08
CA GLU A 125 -2.30 -4.31 -25.54
C GLU A 125 -1.48 -5.54 -25.98
N GLU A 126 -0.28 -5.73 -25.46
CA GLU A 126 0.56 -6.90 -25.79
C GLU A 126 -0.04 -8.21 -25.24
N LEU A 127 -0.64 -8.19 -24.05
CA LEU A 127 -1.32 -9.36 -23.47
C LEU A 127 -2.59 -9.73 -24.26
N HIS A 128 -3.31 -8.74 -24.79
CA HIS A 128 -4.46 -8.96 -25.68
C HIS A 128 -4.05 -9.44 -27.09
N GLY A 129 -2.77 -9.39 -27.41
CA GLY A 129 -2.27 -9.73 -28.72
C GLY A 129 -2.60 -8.69 -29.79
N TYR A 130 -2.84 -7.43 -29.38
CA TYR A 130 -3.00 -6.35 -30.34
C TYR A 130 -1.64 -5.99 -30.94
N GLU A 131 -1.51 -6.15 -32.24
CA GLU A 131 -0.31 -5.73 -32.98
C GLU A 131 -0.32 -4.21 -33.22
N SER A 132 -0.45 -3.44 -32.12
CA SER A 132 -0.51 -1.98 -32.22
C SER A 132 0.87 -1.40 -32.49
N SER A 133 0.95 -0.51 -33.45
CA SER A 133 2.16 0.32 -33.65
C SER A 133 2.27 1.35 -32.50
N TYR A 134 3.50 1.76 -32.17
CA TYR A 134 3.70 2.81 -31.15
C TYR A 134 2.89 4.10 -31.47
N PRO A 135 2.88 4.62 -32.70
CA PRO A 135 2.08 5.81 -33.04
C PRO A 135 0.58 5.65 -32.75
N ASP A 136 0.02 4.46 -32.98
CA ASP A 136 -1.40 4.21 -32.74
C ASP A 136 -1.71 4.13 -31.25
N THR A 137 -0.89 3.43 -30.47
CA THR A 137 -0.99 3.37 -29.02
C THR A 137 -0.85 4.77 -28.41
N ALA A 138 0.17 5.52 -28.80
CA ALA A 138 0.40 6.88 -28.32
C ALA A 138 -0.78 7.82 -28.68
N ARG A 139 -1.33 7.74 -29.90
CA ARG A 139 -2.49 8.54 -30.29
C ARG A 139 -3.70 8.26 -29.42
N ARG A 140 -4.01 7.00 -29.14
CA ARG A 140 -5.11 6.62 -28.22
C ARG A 140 -4.87 7.15 -26.80
N PHE A 141 -3.65 6.96 -26.29
CA PHE A 141 -3.28 7.43 -24.96
C PHE A 141 -3.43 8.93 -24.81
N PHE A 142 -2.87 9.73 -25.73
CA PHE A 142 -2.97 11.19 -25.68
C PHE A 142 -4.41 11.69 -25.85
N ALA A 143 -5.22 11.03 -26.65
CA ALA A 143 -6.64 11.36 -26.76
C ALA A 143 -7.42 11.10 -25.47
N GLN A 144 -7.15 9.98 -24.80
CA GLN A 144 -7.81 9.61 -23.54
C GLN A 144 -7.33 10.44 -22.33
N ASN A 145 -6.08 10.87 -22.35
CA ASN A 145 -5.43 11.60 -21.25
C ASN A 145 -5.09 13.05 -21.60
N ALA A 146 -5.89 13.67 -22.51
CA ALA A 146 -5.57 14.98 -23.08
C ALA A 146 -5.36 16.08 -22.01
N VAL A 147 -6.20 16.12 -20.97
CA VAL A 147 -6.09 17.11 -19.89
C VAL A 147 -4.79 16.93 -19.10
N GLN A 148 -4.48 15.70 -18.69
CA GLN A 148 -3.27 15.39 -17.94
C GLN A 148 -2.01 15.70 -18.79
N CYS A 149 -2.03 15.34 -20.08
CA CYS A 149 -0.91 15.63 -20.97
C CYS A 149 -0.72 17.15 -21.18
N TYR A 150 -1.81 17.90 -21.27
CA TYR A 150 -1.76 19.36 -21.42
C TYR A 150 -1.26 20.07 -20.16
N THR A 151 -1.64 19.56 -18.98
CA THR A 151 -1.23 20.14 -17.68
C THR A 151 0.15 19.71 -17.21
N CYS A 152 0.76 18.74 -17.87
CA CYS A 152 2.11 18.26 -17.57
C CYS A 152 3.16 19.28 -18.05
N ALA A 153 3.83 19.95 -17.10
CA ALA A 153 4.80 20.99 -17.41
C ALA A 153 5.98 20.50 -18.26
N GLU A 154 6.44 19.27 -18.04
CA GLU A 154 7.56 18.67 -18.78
C GLU A 154 7.20 18.43 -20.26
N LEU A 155 5.93 18.13 -20.56
CA LEU A 155 5.45 17.97 -21.94
C LEU A 155 5.17 19.30 -22.66
N ALA A 156 5.27 20.43 -21.99
CA ALA A 156 5.10 21.73 -22.63
C ALA A 156 6.24 22.03 -23.63
N SER A 157 7.45 21.53 -23.38
CA SER A 157 8.61 21.72 -24.26
C SER A 157 8.69 20.67 -25.36
N ASN A 158 9.32 21.02 -26.50
CA ASN A 158 9.60 20.05 -27.56
C ASN A 158 10.56 18.95 -27.14
N GLU A 159 11.54 19.29 -26.30
CA GLU A 159 12.53 18.35 -25.76
C GLU A 159 11.83 17.35 -24.83
N GLY A 160 11.03 17.80 -23.87
CA GLY A 160 10.31 16.93 -22.96
C GLY A 160 9.35 15.98 -23.69
N ARG A 161 8.64 16.45 -24.74
CA ARG A 161 7.83 15.56 -25.59
C ARG A 161 8.66 14.51 -26.29
N ARG A 162 9.79 14.92 -26.88
CA ARG A 162 10.71 14.00 -27.57
C ARG A 162 11.21 12.93 -26.62
N ASP A 163 11.69 13.33 -25.42
CA ASP A 163 12.21 12.41 -24.43
C ASP A 163 11.14 11.43 -23.92
N PHE A 164 9.92 11.92 -23.72
CA PHE A 164 8.79 11.08 -23.36
C PHE A 164 8.53 10.00 -24.44
N HIS A 165 8.49 10.39 -25.72
CA HIS A 165 8.25 9.44 -26.80
C HIS A 165 9.38 8.43 -26.96
N ILE A 166 10.64 8.84 -26.82
CA ILE A 166 11.80 7.93 -26.88
C ILE A 166 11.71 6.90 -25.76
N ASN A 167 11.45 7.35 -24.54
CA ASN A 167 11.31 6.47 -23.37
C ASN A 167 10.12 5.51 -23.52
N ALA A 168 8.97 6.01 -23.95
CA ALA A 168 7.78 5.21 -24.13
C ALA A 168 7.95 4.14 -25.23
N GLN A 169 8.56 4.50 -26.36
CA GLN A 169 8.84 3.56 -27.45
C GLN A 169 9.82 2.46 -27.02
N SER A 170 10.85 2.82 -26.26
CA SER A 170 11.79 1.84 -25.69
C SER A 170 11.06 0.88 -24.76
N GLN A 171 10.19 1.39 -23.88
CA GLN A 171 9.43 0.55 -22.96
C GLN A 171 8.45 -0.37 -23.69
N GLN A 172 7.82 0.08 -24.79
CA GLN A 172 6.98 -0.80 -25.62
C GLN A 172 7.76 -1.98 -26.18
N LEU A 173 8.95 -1.74 -26.69
CA LEU A 173 9.81 -2.83 -27.21
C LEU A 173 10.20 -3.83 -26.12
N HIS A 174 10.56 -3.33 -24.93
CA HIS A 174 10.88 -4.18 -23.78
C HIS A 174 9.66 -5.00 -23.36
N LEU A 175 8.50 -4.38 -23.17
CA LEU A 175 7.25 -5.05 -22.80
C LEU A 175 6.85 -6.13 -23.81
N ARG A 176 6.90 -5.80 -25.09
CA ARG A 176 6.63 -6.79 -26.17
C ARG A 176 7.54 -8.01 -26.04
N SER A 177 8.84 -7.79 -25.90
CA SER A 177 9.80 -8.87 -25.73
C SER A 177 9.56 -9.67 -24.44
N MET A 178 9.27 -9.01 -23.30
CA MET A 178 8.96 -9.67 -22.03
C MET A 178 7.70 -10.55 -22.14
N VAL A 179 6.63 -10.02 -22.76
CA VAL A 179 5.38 -10.79 -22.93
C VAL A 179 5.61 -11.98 -23.84
N GLN A 180 6.27 -11.79 -24.99
CA GLN A 180 6.45 -12.85 -25.99
C GLN A 180 7.40 -13.96 -25.50
N HIS A 181 8.43 -13.65 -24.75
CA HIS A 181 9.44 -14.62 -24.33
C HIS A 181 9.28 -15.02 -22.87
N GLN A 182 9.41 -14.09 -21.92
CA GLN A 182 9.48 -14.43 -20.51
C GLN A 182 8.12 -14.85 -19.96
N LEU A 183 7.06 -14.07 -20.18
CA LEU A 183 5.74 -14.42 -19.64
C LEU A 183 5.22 -15.70 -20.29
N ARG A 184 5.31 -15.83 -21.61
CA ARG A 184 4.79 -16.99 -22.34
C ARG A 184 5.64 -18.23 -22.15
N ASN A 185 6.96 -18.15 -22.35
CA ASN A 185 7.83 -19.32 -22.36
C ASN A 185 8.28 -19.74 -20.96
N ASP A 186 8.67 -18.76 -20.10
CA ASP A 186 9.25 -19.06 -18.80
C ASP A 186 8.19 -19.19 -17.70
N LEU A 187 7.14 -18.34 -17.76
CA LEU A 187 6.07 -18.36 -16.77
C LEU A 187 4.82 -19.11 -17.23
N HIS A 188 4.78 -19.55 -18.48
CA HIS A 188 3.64 -20.27 -19.10
C HIS A 188 2.31 -19.50 -19.07
N LEU A 189 2.39 -18.16 -19.13
CA LEU A 189 1.23 -17.28 -19.23
C LEU A 189 1.00 -16.94 -20.71
N ASN A 190 0.34 -17.85 -21.43
CA ASN A 190 0.32 -17.84 -22.90
C ASN A 190 -0.79 -16.98 -23.49
N ALA A 191 -1.88 -16.76 -22.75
CA ALA A 191 -3.04 -16.05 -23.26
C ALA A 191 -3.77 -15.31 -22.14
N LEU A 192 -4.68 -14.41 -22.53
CA LEU A 192 -5.60 -13.76 -21.58
C LEU A 192 -6.42 -14.76 -20.77
N SER A 193 -6.66 -15.96 -21.29
CA SER A 193 -7.32 -17.02 -20.56
C SER A 193 -6.56 -17.47 -19.30
N ASP A 194 -5.24 -17.27 -19.26
CA ASP A 194 -4.37 -17.72 -18.17
C ASP A 194 -4.19 -16.66 -17.09
N VAL A 195 -4.61 -15.43 -17.36
CA VAL A 195 -4.38 -14.27 -16.49
C VAL A 195 -5.64 -13.49 -16.18
N LEU A 196 -5.59 -12.75 -15.09
CA LEU A 196 -6.51 -11.69 -14.70
C LEU A 196 -5.75 -10.37 -14.78
N LEU A 197 -6.28 -9.39 -15.51
CA LEU A 197 -5.72 -8.05 -15.61
C LEU A 197 -6.41 -7.13 -14.61
N GLU A 198 -5.61 -6.36 -13.90
CA GLU A 198 -6.05 -5.39 -12.90
C GLU A 198 -7.09 -5.92 -11.88
N PRO A 199 -6.98 -7.19 -11.40
CA PRO A 199 -7.93 -7.69 -10.41
C PRO A 199 -7.81 -6.90 -9.11
N THR A 200 -8.95 -6.53 -8.54
CA THR A 200 -9.03 -5.82 -7.26
C THR A 200 -9.42 -6.78 -6.15
N PHE A 201 -8.70 -6.72 -5.05
CA PHE A 201 -8.93 -7.54 -3.86
C PHE A 201 -9.12 -6.69 -2.62
N PHE A 202 -9.93 -7.21 -1.73
CA PHE A 202 -10.05 -6.76 -0.34
C PHE A 202 -9.66 -7.93 0.55
N CYS A 203 -8.92 -7.65 1.60
CA CYS A 203 -8.57 -8.62 2.62
C CYS A 203 -9.01 -8.08 3.98
N GLU A 204 -10.20 -8.48 4.40
CA GLU A 204 -10.79 -8.06 5.67
C GLU A 204 -9.92 -8.48 6.85
N LEU A 205 -9.35 -9.69 6.78
CA LEU A 205 -8.50 -10.20 7.86
C LEU A 205 -7.30 -9.30 8.13
N LEU A 206 -6.69 -8.72 7.07
CA LEU A 206 -5.53 -7.83 7.18
C LEU A 206 -5.89 -6.35 7.14
N GLY A 207 -7.15 -5.99 6.90
CA GLY A 207 -7.57 -4.60 6.73
C GLY A 207 -6.90 -3.91 5.55
N LEU A 208 -6.74 -4.62 4.44
CA LEU A 208 -6.05 -4.18 3.24
C LEU A 208 -6.94 -4.26 2.00
N GLN A 209 -6.68 -3.38 1.05
CA GLN A 209 -7.23 -3.44 -0.30
C GLN A 209 -6.16 -3.15 -1.34
N GLY A 210 -6.29 -3.74 -2.52
CA GLY A 210 -5.32 -3.50 -3.58
C GLY A 210 -5.75 -4.02 -4.93
N ARG A 211 -5.19 -3.41 -5.97
CA ARG A 211 -5.33 -3.82 -7.36
C ARG A 211 -3.97 -4.28 -7.85
N MET A 212 -3.89 -5.52 -8.29
CA MET A 212 -2.67 -6.11 -8.88
C MET A 212 -2.69 -5.82 -10.39
N ASP A 213 -1.52 -5.61 -11.00
CA ASP A 213 -1.51 -5.37 -12.44
C ASP A 213 -1.81 -6.65 -13.23
N LEU A 214 -1.20 -7.78 -12.84
CA LEU A 214 -1.44 -9.07 -13.47
C LEU A 214 -1.37 -10.21 -12.46
N LEU A 215 -2.33 -11.11 -12.54
CA LEU A 215 -2.42 -12.30 -11.70
C LEU A 215 -2.76 -13.52 -12.54
N SER A 216 -2.05 -14.63 -12.35
CA SER A 216 -2.44 -15.90 -12.96
C SER A 216 -3.77 -16.40 -12.42
N ARG A 217 -4.57 -17.09 -13.22
CA ARG A 217 -5.91 -17.58 -12.80
C ARG A 217 -5.89 -18.59 -11.68
N ASP A 218 -4.78 -19.28 -11.48
CA ASP A 218 -4.56 -20.20 -10.36
C ASP A 218 -4.09 -19.48 -9.08
N PHE A 219 -3.97 -18.12 -9.12
CA PHE A 219 -3.49 -17.27 -8.04
C PHE A 219 -2.07 -17.56 -7.55
N THR A 220 -1.27 -18.25 -8.33
CA THR A 220 0.11 -18.61 -7.95
C THR A 220 1.16 -17.63 -8.45
N THR A 221 0.87 -16.83 -9.46
CA THR A 221 1.83 -15.89 -10.04
C THR A 221 1.25 -14.48 -10.08
N VAL A 222 1.88 -13.55 -9.39
CA VAL A 222 1.55 -12.12 -9.41
C VAL A 222 2.68 -11.33 -10.05
N ILE A 223 2.34 -10.41 -10.94
CA ILE A 223 3.29 -9.51 -11.59
C ILE A 223 2.81 -8.07 -11.42
N GLU A 224 3.70 -7.22 -10.94
CA GLU A 224 3.48 -5.78 -10.77
C GLU A 224 4.40 -5.03 -11.73
N GLN A 225 3.83 -4.20 -12.59
CA GLN A 225 4.55 -3.43 -13.58
C GLN A 225 5.01 -2.09 -13.02
N LYS A 226 6.23 -1.71 -13.33
CA LYS A 226 6.84 -0.43 -12.98
C LYS A 226 7.54 0.19 -14.19
N SER A 227 7.14 1.40 -14.57
CA SER A 227 7.78 2.17 -15.65
C SER A 227 9.02 2.94 -15.18
N GLY A 228 9.21 3.04 -13.87
CA GLY A 228 10.31 3.76 -13.23
C GLY A 228 11.60 2.95 -13.11
N LYS A 229 12.50 3.46 -12.28
CA LYS A 229 13.80 2.85 -12.02
C LYS A 229 13.75 1.85 -10.87
N MET A 230 14.52 0.78 -10.96
CA MET A 230 14.95 0.01 -9.80
C MET A 230 15.97 0.83 -8.98
N ASP A 231 16.39 0.30 -7.84
CA ASP A 231 17.52 0.89 -7.11
C ASP A 231 18.79 0.81 -7.98
N GLU A 232 19.29 1.97 -8.40
CA GLU A 232 20.40 2.06 -9.38
C GLU A 232 21.74 1.60 -8.79
N TRP A 233 21.91 1.66 -7.47
CA TRP A 233 23.15 1.27 -6.78
C TRP A 233 23.25 -0.23 -6.57
N THR A 234 22.16 -0.82 -6.10
CA THR A 234 22.11 -2.25 -5.79
C THR A 234 21.62 -3.10 -6.94
N ARG A 235 21.01 -2.49 -7.95
CA ARG A 235 20.25 -3.15 -9.04
C ARG A 235 19.18 -4.09 -8.50
N ARG A 236 18.56 -3.75 -7.38
CA ARG A 236 17.48 -4.48 -6.74
C ARG A 236 16.17 -3.71 -6.85
N ALA A 237 15.10 -4.39 -6.53
CA ALA A 237 13.80 -3.76 -6.40
C ALA A 237 13.85 -2.63 -5.37
N GLN A 238 13.16 -1.51 -5.65
CA GLN A 238 12.91 -0.52 -4.62
C GLN A 238 12.14 -1.15 -3.48
N LEU A 239 12.44 -0.74 -2.23
CA LEU A 239 11.83 -1.32 -1.04
C LEU A 239 10.30 -1.23 -1.08
N SER A 240 9.74 -0.08 -1.45
CA SER A 240 8.29 0.11 -1.60
C SER A 240 7.66 -0.87 -2.59
N HIS A 241 8.31 -1.15 -3.73
CA HIS A 241 7.79 -2.11 -4.72
C HIS A 241 7.85 -3.56 -4.20
N ASN A 242 8.89 -3.90 -3.43
CA ASN A 242 8.99 -5.19 -2.77
C ASN A 242 7.86 -5.38 -1.75
N ILE A 243 7.67 -4.39 -0.86
CA ILE A 243 6.60 -4.39 0.15
C ILE A 243 5.22 -4.56 -0.49
N GLN A 244 4.97 -3.87 -1.60
CA GLN A 244 3.72 -3.99 -2.34
C GLN A 244 3.44 -5.46 -2.73
N LEU A 245 4.43 -6.17 -3.25
CA LEU A 245 4.29 -7.60 -3.60
C LEU A 245 4.17 -8.52 -2.38
N GLN A 246 4.84 -8.22 -1.24
CA GLN A 246 4.65 -8.98 -0.01
C GLN A 246 3.19 -8.88 0.47
N LEU A 247 2.60 -7.69 0.41
CA LEU A 247 1.21 -7.47 0.80
C LEU A 247 0.23 -8.15 -0.17
N TYR A 248 0.49 -8.14 -1.47
CA TYR A 248 -0.32 -8.88 -2.44
C TYR A 248 -0.28 -10.41 -2.20
N ARG A 249 0.90 -10.96 -1.90
CA ARG A 249 1.01 -12.37 -1.50
C ARG A 249 0.20 -12.68 -0.24
N ALA A 250 0.25 -11.78 0.75
CA ALA A 250 -0.53 -11.94 1.96
C ALA A 250 -2.04 -11.93 1.66
N ILE A 251 -2.53 -11.02 0.83
CA ILE A 251 -3.92 -10.99 0.38
C ILE A 251 -4.32 -12.32 -0.27
N LEU A 252 -3.50 -12.84 -1.19
CA LEU A 252 -3.79 -14.12 -1.85
C LEU A 252 -3.74 -15.30 -0.86
N HIS A 253 -2.79 -15.29 0.06
CA HIS A 253 -2.69 -16.32 1.09
C HIS A 253 -3.94 -16.37 1.98
N PHE A 254 -4.33 -15.24 2.55
CA PHE A 254 -5.44 -15.21 3.50
C PHE A 254 -6.81 -15.32 2.84
N ASN A 255 -7.00 -14.76 1.65
CA ASN A 255 -8.28 -14.85 0.94
C ASN A 255 -8.48 -16.19 0.23
N HIS A 256 -7.45 -16.71 -0.43
CA HIS A 256 -7.56 -17.87 -1.33
C HIS A 256 -6.82 -19.11 -0.84
N LYS A 257 -6.19 -19.03 0.35
CA LYS A 257 -5.44 -20.13 0.97
C LYS A 257 -4.28 -20.66 0.12
N VAL A 258 -3.75 -19.82 -0.77
CA VAL A 258 -2.53 -20.13 -1.52
C VAL A 258 -1.33 -20.05 -0.57
N ARG A 259 -0.52 -21.11 -0.50
CA ARG A 259 0.65 -21.11 0.40
C ARG A 259 1.73 -20.16 -0.12
N PHE A 260 2.41 -19.43 0.76
CA PHE A 260 3.48 -18.51 0.39
C PHE A 260 4.55 -19.14 -0.50
N ASN A 261 4.91 -20.41 -0.23
CA ASN A 261 5.92 -21.14 -1.01
C ASN A 261 5.46 -21.55 -2.41
N ASP A 262 4.15 -21.58 -2.66
CA ASP A 262 3.59 -21.92 -3.98
C ASP A 262 3.43 -20.65 -4.84
N MET A 263 3.57 -19.46 -4.24
CA MET A 263 3.42 -18.20 -4.95
C MET A 263 4.75 -17.71 -5.54
N ARG A 264 4.67 -17.23 -6.76
CA ARG A 264 5.75 -16.54 -7.47
C ARG A 264 5.34 -15.07 -7.67
N ALA A 265 6.17 -14.15 -7.25
CA ALA A 265 5.91 -12.72 -7.43
C ALA A 265 7.04 -12.08 -8.21
N TYR A 266 6.66 -11.24 -9.16
CA TYR A 266 7.61 -10.58 -10.05
C TYR A 266 7.33 -9.07 -10.12
N LEU A 267 8.41 -8.29 -10.16
CA LEU A 267 8.39 -6.91 -10.60
C LEU A 267 8.83 -6.85 -12.07
N LEU A 268 8.00 -6.22 -12.89
CA LEU A 268 8.28 -6.01 -14.29
C LEU A 268 8.64 -4.54 -14.50
N TYR A 269 9.93 -4.25 -14.56
CA TYR A 269 10.44 -2.91 -14.81
C TYR A 269 10.58 -2.68 -16.32
N SER A 270 9.57 -2.09 -16.95
CA SER A 270 9.52 -1.87 -18.40
C SER A 270 10.62 -0.96 -18.93
N LYS A 271 11.25 -0.15 -18.07
CA LYS A 271 12.39 0.68 -18.41
C LYS A 271 13.63 -0.11 -18.86
N TYR A 272 13.80 -1.33 -18.38
CA TYR A 272 14.98 -2.15 -18.63
C TYR A 272 14.70 -3.24 -19.65
N SER A 273 15.79 -3.72 -20.29
CA SER A 273 15.71 -4.85 -21.19
C SER A 273 15.16 -6.12 -20.50
N PRO A 274 14.59 -7.08 -21.26
CA PRO A 274 13.99 -8.28 -20.70
C PRO A 274 14.87 -9.03 -19.72
N GLU A 275 16.18 -9.11 -19.97
CA GLU A 275 17.13 -9.83 -19.12
C GLU A 275 17.27 -9.23 -17.71
N HIS A 276 16.95 -7.93 -17.54
CA HIS A 276 17.12 -7.21 -16.29
C HIS A 276 15.79 -6.65 -15.76
N GLY A 277 14.75 -6.59 -16.59
CA GLY A 277 13.49 -5.94 -16.26
C GLY A 277 12.52 -6.83 -15.49
N LEU A 278 12.53 -8.16 -15.68
CA LEU A 278 11.68 -9.08 -14.93
C LEU A 278 12.45 -9.62 -13.72
N MET A 279 12.05 -9.21 -12.52
CA MET A 279 12.72 -9.53 -11.28
C MET A 279 11.82 -10.36 -10.36
N ARG A 280 12.24 -11.56 -10.02
CA ARG A 280 11.55 -12.38 -9.02
C ARG A 280 11.81 -11.82 -7.62
N ILE A 281 10.76 -11.74 -6.83
CA ILE A 281 10.79 -11.27 -5.44
C ILE A 281 10.44 -12.43 -4.52
N GLU A 282 11.33 -12.72 -3.59
CA GLU A 282 11.11 -13.78 -2.61
C GLU A 282 10.22 -13.31 -1.45
N THR A 283 9.60 -14.25 -0.75
CA THR A 283 8.78 -13.97 0.43
C THR A 283 9.69 -13.60 1.61
N ILE A 284 9.40 -12.49 2.28
CA ILE A 284 10.12 -12.02 3.48
C ILE A 284 9.07 -11.71 4.55
N MET A 285 8.89 -12.61 5.51
CA MET A 285 7.85 -12.48 6.55
C MET A 285 8.07 -11.27 7.45
N ASP A 286 9.31 -10.87 7.69
CA ASP A 286 9.61 -9.67 8.48
C ASP A 286 9.08 -8.41 7.80
N TYR A 287 9.12 -8.33 6.48
CA TYR A 287 8.52 -7.23 5.73
C TYR A 287 6.99 -7.21 5.85
N LEU A 288 6.35 -8.36 5.89
CA LEU A 288 4.90 -8.43 6.11
C LEU A 288 4.53 -7.93 7.52
N ARG A 289 5.26 -8.34 8.55
CA ARG A 289 5.04 -7.88 9.93
C ARG A 289 5.20 -6.37 10.05
N GLU A 290 6.31 -5.83 9.53
CA GLU A 290 6.57 -4.39 9.54
C GLU A 290 5.52 -3.61 8.74
N ALA A 291 5.10 -4.11 7.59
CA ALA A 291 4.07 -3.47 6.77
C ALA A 291 2.70 -3.43 7.49
N LEU A 292 2.33 -4.47 8.22
CA LEU A 292 1.09 -4.48 9.01
C LEU A 292 1.19 -3.57 10.24
N GLN A 293 2.35 -3.43 10.86
CA GLN A 293 2.58 -2.43 11.89
C GLN A 293 2.38 -1.02 11.32
N ILE A 294 2.99 -0.70 10.18
CA ILE A 294 2.79 0.58 9.47
C ILE A 294 1.30 0.81 9.13
N ARG A 295 0.61 -0.23 8.66
CA ARG A 295 -0.84 -0.16 8.41
C ARG A 295 -1.60 0.21 9.69
N ASN A 296 -1.29 -0.40 10.82
CA ASN A 296 -1.94 -0.12 12.09
C ASN A 296 -1.69 1.32 12.57
N GLU A 297 -0.47 1.81 12.41
CA GLU A 297 -0.12 3.20 12.75
C GLU A 297 -0.87 4.22 11.88
N ILE A 298 -1.05 3.93 10.58
CA ILE A 298 -1.87 4.75 9.68
C ILE A 298 -3.31 4.80 10.19
N VAL A 299 -3.91 3.66 10.51
CA VAL A 299 -5.29 3.59 11.00
C VAL A 299 -5.44 4.30 12.33
N ALA A 300 -4.54 4.06 13.28
CA ALA A 300 -4.55 4.72 14.58
C ALA A 300 -4.55 6.25 14.44
N ARG A 301 -3.73 6.78 13.54
CA ARG A 301 -3.66 8.21 13.24
C ARG A 301 -4.94 8.74 12.57
N GLU A 302 -5.54 7.97 11.67
CA GLU A 302 -6.83 8.33 11.06
C GLU A 302 -7.95 8.41 12.11
N LEU A 303 -7.99 7.47 13.03
CA LEU A 303 -8.97 7.50 14.13
C LEU A 303 -8.76 8.75 14.99
N LEU A 304 -7.52 9.04 15.37
CA LEU A 304 -7.17 10.24 16.14
C LEU A 304 -7.60 11.52 15.39
N PHE A 305 -7.30 11.63 14.09
CA PHE A 305 -7.68 12.80 13.30
C PHE A 305 -9.19 12.97 13.16
N SER A 306 -9.95 11.87 13.18
CA SER A 306 -11.42 11.93 13.12
C SER A 306 -12.05 12.46 14.41
N THR A 307 -11.37 12.33 15.54
CA THR A 307 -11.84 12.76 16.88
C THR A 307 -11.22 14.08 17.32
N GLU A 308 -9.91 14.19 17.33
CA GLU A 308 -9.15 15.32 17.85
C GLU A 308 -8.75 16.32 16.78
N GLY A 309 -8.65 15.87 15.51
CA GLY A 309 -8.16 16.69 14.39
C GLY A 309 -6.66 16.55 14.21
N ILE A 310 -6.10 17.30 13.26
CA ILE A 310 -4.70 17.19 12.82
C ILE A 310 -3.78 18.27 13.42
N ALA A 311 -4.34 19.24 14.17
CA ALA A 311 -3.58 20.41 14.62
C ALA A 311 -2.35 20.04 15.44
N ASP A 312 -2.56 19.26 16.51
CA ASP A 312 -1.48 18.85 17.42
C ASP A 312 -0.37 18.09 16.67
N TYR A 313 -0.75 17.19 15.77
CA TYR A 313 0.20 16.46 14.93
C TYR A 313 1.07 17.38 14.08
N LEU A 314 0.50 18.42 13.46
CA LEU A 314 1.24 19.36 12.60
C LEU A 314 2.07 20.35 13.42
N ASP A 315 1.59 20.74 14.59
CA ASP A 315 2.33 21.63 15.50
C ASP A 315 3.60 20.93 16.04
N HIS A 316 3.53 19.62 16.30
CA HIS A 316 4.63 18.78 16.77
C HIS A 316 5.28 17.94 15.67
N PHE A 317 5.10 18.32 14.39
CA PHE A 317 5.63 17.54 13.27
C PHE A 317 7.15 17.40 13.32
N ASP A 318 7.62 16.17 13.52
CA ASP A 318 9.04 15.83 13.64
C ASP A 318 9.60 15.29 12.33
N ILE A 319 10.42 16.10 11.66
CA ILE A 319 11.05 15.77 10.38
C ILE A 319 12.08 14.64 10.56
N ASP A 320 12.78 14.60 11.70
CA ASP A 320 13.87 13.65 11.90
C ASP A 320 13.36 12.20 12.10
N SER A 321 12.09 12.02 12.44
CA SER A 321 11.44 10.71 12.51
C SER A 321 11.27 9.99 11.15
N PHE A 322 11.48 10.70 10.04
CA PHE A 322 11.36 10.15 8.67
C PHE A 322 12.63 9.44 8.16
N THR A 323 13.68 9.40 8.94
CA THR A 323 14.94 8.76 8.56
C THR A 323 15.47 7.90 9.70
N ASP A 324 16.12 6.81 9.32
CA ASP A 324 16.92 5.97 10.22
C ASP A 324 18.43 6.14 10.00
N GLY A 325 18.83 7.19 9.29
CA GLY A 325 20.22 7.51 8.95
C GLY A 325 20.72 6.86 7.66
N ARG A 326 19.93 5.98 7.04
CA ARG A 326 20.25 5.42 5.72
C ARG A 326 20.16 6.50 4.64
N ALA A 327 20.90 6.30 3.55
CA ALA A 327 20.90 7.18 2.38
C ALA A 327 21.02 8.68 2.73
N SER A 328 21.97 9.02 3.62
CA SER A 328 22.12 10.37 4.20
C SER A 328 22.21 11.49 3.15
N LYS A 329 22.82 11.24 1.99
CA LYS A 329 22.88 12.21 0.89
C LYS A 329 21.51 12.44 0.25
N LEU A 330 20.73 11.38 0.03
CA LEU A 330 19.36 11.49 -0.48
C LEU A 330 18.47 12.22 0.54
N TRP A 331 18.67 11.92 1.83
CA TRP A 331 17.98 12.57 2.92
C TRP A 331 18.26 14.08 2.93
N SER A 332 19.51 14.47 3.07
CA SER A 332 19.90 15.87 3.24
C SER A 332 19.64 16.73 2.00
N SER A 333 19.79 16.17 0.79
CA SER A 333 19.68 16.94 -0.46
C SER A 333 18.24 17.02 -0.99
N TYR A 334 17.37 16.06 -0.67
CA TYR A 334 16.04 15.99 -1.28
C TYR A 334 14.90 15.80 -0.28
N LYS A 335 14.98 14.80 0.59
CA LYS A 335 13.85 14.43 1.44
C LYS A 335 13.61 15.44 2.56
N ARG A 336 14.65 15.80 3.30
CA ARG A 336 14.55 16.80 4.37
C ARG A 336 14.05 18.15 3.87
N PRO A 337 14.60 18.77 2.81
CA PRO A 337 14.09 20.04 2.29
C PRO A 337 12.64 19.96 1.82
N ALA A 338 12.20 18.83 1.25
CA ALA A 338 10.81 18.64 0.86
C ALA A 338 9.86 18.62 2.07
N LEU A 339 10.25 17.95 3.17
CA LEU A 339 9.47 17.91 4.41
C LEU A 339 9.48 19.28 5.12
N GLU A 340 10.61 20.00 5.12
CA GLU A 340 10.69 21.37 5.63
C GLU A 340 9.76 22.31 4.85
N SER A 341 9.73 22.19 3.53
CA SER A 341 8.80 22.95 2.69
C SER A 341 7.34 22.58 2.98
N PHE A 342 7.04 21.30 3.13
CA PHE A 342 5.70 20.82 3.46
C PHE A 342 5.17 21.42 4.74
N ILE A 343 5.88 21.26 5.85
CA ILE A 343 5.41 21.79 7.14
C ILE A 343 5.50 23.29 7.22
N GLY A 344 6.42 23.89 6.47
CA GLY A 344 6.62 25.34 6.39
C GLY A 344 5.36 26.08 5.92
N VAL A 345 4.61 25.50 4.98
CA VAL A 345 3.32 26.07 4.51
C VAL A 345 2.33 26.19 5.66
N TYR A 346 2.18 25.15 6.48
CA TYR A 346 1.28 25.17 7.63
C TYR A 346 1.76 26.18 8.69
N ARG A 347 3.05 26.14 9.06
CA ARG A 347 3.63 26.98 10.11
C ARG A 347 3.61 28.48 9.77
N GLN A 348 3.70 28.83 8.49
CA GLN A 348 3.64 30.22 8.00
C GLN A 348 2.21 30.73 7.78
N SER A 349 1.22 29.84 7.81
CA SER A 349 -0.18 30.21 7.62
C SER A 349 -0.72 30.99 8.81
N SER A 350 -1.70 31.89 8.56
CA SER A 350 -2.39 32.63 9.62
C SER A 350 -3.14 31.66 10.56
N GLU A 351 -3.37 32.11 11.79
CA GLU A 351 -4.15 31.32 12.77
C GLU A 351 -5.55 30.97 12.24
N SER A 352 -6.21 31.92 11.57
CA SER A 352 -7.52 31.69 10.96
C SER A 352 -7.46 30.60 9.90
N ALA A 353 -6.43 30.59 9.03
CA ALA A 353 -6.25 29.59 7.99
C ALA A 353 -5.98 28.20 8.60
N ARG A 354 -5.12 28.11 9.62
CA ARG A 354 -4.85 26.86 10.35
C ARG A 354 -6.11 26.34 11.06
N SER A 355 -6.87 27.22 11.72
CA SER A 355 -8.12 26.83 12.38
C SER A 355 -9.14 26.30 11.38
N TYR A 356 -9.32 26.97 10.23
CA TYR A 356 -10.21 26.50 9.16
C TYR A 356 -9.77 25.13 8.61
N PHE A 357 -8.49 25.01 8.29
CA PHE A 357 -7.90 23.77 7.78
C PHE A 357 -8.12 22.60 8.75
N ASN A 358 -7.82 22.79 10.04
CA ASN A 358 -7.98 21.76 11.07
C ASN A 358 -9.42 21.29 11.21
N ARG A 359 -10.38 22.22 11.21
CA ARG A 359 -11.81 21.89 11.27
C ARG A 359 -12.29 21.11 10.05
N PHE A 360 -11.85 21.55 8.86
CA PHE A 360 -12.23 20.89 7.61
C PHE A 360 -11.57 19.52 7.47
N HIS A 361 -10.30 19.39 7.83
CA HIS A 361 -9.59 18.12 7.84
C HIS A 361 -10.24 17.12 8.81
N ARG A 362 -10.57 17.55 10.04
CA ARG A 362 -11.29 16.72 11.00
C ARG A 362 -12.63 16.21 10.43
N PHE A 363 -13.38 17.09 9.80
CA PHE A 363 -14.64 16.73 9.13
C PHE A 363 -14.40 15.65 8.06
N LEU A 364 -13.42 15.83 7.18
CA LEU A 364 -13.09 14.84 6.14
C LEU A 364 -12.61 13.50 6.73
N SER A 365 -11.82 13.51 7.79
CA SER A 365 -11.37 12.29 8.48
C SER A 365 -12.55 11.55 9.13
N LEU A 366 -13.50 12.29 9.72
CA LEU A 366 -14.73 11.71 10.28
C LEU A 366 -15.59 11.08 9.17
N GLU A 367 -15.84 11.80 8.07
CA GLU A 367 -16.60 11.29 6.93
C GLU A 367 -15.96 10.04 6.33
N ARG A 368 -14.63 10.03 6.20
CA ARG A 368 -13.89 8.84 5.74
C ARG A 368 -14.06 7.67 6.69
N ARG A 369 -13.91 7.90 8.01
CA ARG A 369 -14.12 6.87 9.03
C ARG A 369 -15.53 6.30 8.94
N LEU A 370 -16.55 7.15 8.91
CA LEU A 370 -17.95 6.72 8.81
C LEU A 370 -18.23 5.97 7.50
N GLY A 371 -17.63 6.42 6.39
CA GLY A 371 -17.75 5.73 5.10
C GLY A 371 -17.08 4.36 5.07
N MET A 372 -16.02 4.14 5.86
CA MET A 372 -15.32 2.85 5.93
C MET A 372 -15.94 1.88 6.93
N VAL A 373 -16.19 2.33 8.16
CA VAL A 373 -16.60 1.43 9.26
C VAL A 373 -18.03 1.68 9.75
N GLY A 374 -18.73 2.71 9.26
CA GLY A 374 -20.04 3.10 9.72
C GLY A 374 -20.04 3.74 11.10
N ASN A 375 -21.22 3.91 11.67
CA ASN A 375 -21.40 4.37 13.04
C ASN A 375 -22.03 3.28 13.91
N GLN A 376 -21.74 3.31 15.21
CA GLN A 376 -22.30 2.34 16.17
C GLN A 376 -23.83 2.45 16.33
N GLN A 377 -24.42 3.57 15.96
CA GLN A 377 -25.86 3.84 16.08
C GLN A 377 -26.68 3.28 14.91
N ARG A 378 -26.06 2.63 13.95
CA ARG A 378 -26.69 2.01 12.77
C ARG A 378 -27.43 2.98 11.83
N GLU A 379 -27.24 4.25 11.98
CA GLU A 379 -27.85 5.26 11.12
C GLU A 379 -27.12 5.41 9.77
N CYS A 380 -25.85 4.99 9.71
CA CYS A 380 -25.14 4.81 8.46
C CYS A 380 -24.34 3.51 8.48
N SER A 381 -24.34 2.82 7.34
CA SER A 381 -23.57 1.61 7.14
C SER A 381 -22.23 1.99 6.53
N GLY A 382 -21.14 1.50 7.10
CA GLY A 382 -19.82 1.60 6.51
C GLY A 382 -19.65 0.65 5.34
N PHE A 383 -18.55 0.80 4.63
CA PHE A 383 -18.20 -0.08 3.53
C PHE A 383 -18.09 -1.55 3.97
N ALA A 384 -17.55 -1.82 5.16
CA ALA A 384 -17.41 -3.16 5.70
C ALA A 384 -18.74 -3.86 5.95
N SER A 385 -19.83 -3.13 6.26
CA SER A 385 -21.15 -3.74 6.46
C SER A 385 -21.78 -4.27 5.17
N ALA A 386 -21.30 -3.83 4.01
CA ALA A 386 -21.71 -4.40 2.72
C ALA A 386 -21.17 -5.82 2.50
N TRP A 387 -20.11 -6.20 3.19
CA TRP A 387 -19.52 -7.55 3.12
C TRP A 387 -20.36 -8.63 3.78
N ASN A 388 -21.15 -8.27 4.77
CA ASN A 388 -22.08 -9.17 5.41
C ASN A 388 -23.43 -9.25 4.67
N ALA A 389 -23.58 -8.52 3.58
CA ALA A 389 -24.76 -8.61 2.73
C ALA A 389 -24.68 -9.90 1.90
N THR A 390 -25.62 -10.79 2.10
CA THR A 390 -25.85 -11.94 1.21
C THR A 390 -26.44 -11.39 -0.10
N PHE A 391 -25.69 -11.52 -1.18
CA PHE A 391 -26.16 -11.22 -2.54
C PHE A 391 -26.87 -12.43 -3.12
#